data_17dc869876a7d0e8f8b0e01ff0edac92
#
_entry.id   17dc869876a7d0e8f8b0e01ff0edac92
#
_cell.length_a   1.000
_cell.length_b   1.000
_cell.length_c   1.000
_cell.angle_alpha   90.00
_cell.angle_beta   90.00
_cell.angle_gamma   90.00
#
_symmetry.space_group_name_H-M   'P 1'
#
loop_
_entity.id
_entity.type
_entity.pdbx_description
1 polymer ?
#
loop_
_entity_poly.entity_id
_entity_poly.type
_entity_poly.pdbx_seq_one_letter_code
_entity_poly.pdbx_strand_id
1 'polypeptide(L)'
;GKFDIYVDNKISSLKGLGLVGGAETKIMLKKRINSFPTMVFKTSNGGKLLNALGFTKNIKSGEMDININFLDNDYNYYKGQIKSKKFSVVNTPGIINSLSVLSFSGIRSIISGEGVYFEKGEANIYVKNKTFKFDKLYLSSDSLGIAAKGRLNLEKKSIDLKGSVAPIKLISRIISVVPAIGELLTGLK
;
A
#
# COMPACT_ATOMS: atom_id res chain seq x y z
N GLY A 1 -19.29 14.07 -9.99
CA GLY A 1 -19.33 12.70 -9.46
C GLY A 1 -20.77 12.24 -9.24
N LYS A 2 -20.97 10.95 -9.20
CA LYS A 2 -22.27 10.32 -8.90
C LYS A 2 -22.16 9.65 -7.53
N PHE A 3 -23.20 9.83 -6.69
CA PHE A 3 -23.29 9.22 -5.38
C PHE A 3 -24.65 8.51 -5.26
N ASP A 4 -24.63 7.26 -4.84
CA ASP A 4 -25.79 6.46 -4.53
C ASP A 4 -25.76 6.10 -3.04
N ILE A 5 -26.79 6.45 -2.29
CA ILE A 5 -26.92 6.15 -0.87
C ILE A 5 -28.09 5.19 -0.70
N TYR A 6 -27.84 4.09 -0.01
CA TYR A 6 -28.84 3.11 0.34
C TYR A 6 -28.83 2.89 1.86
N VAL A 7 -30.00 2.98 2.48
CA VAL A 7 -30.19 2.74 3.91
C VAL A 7 -31.45 1.90 4.09
N ASP A 8 -31.31 0.81 4.81
CA ASP A 8 -32.44 0.01 5.30
C ASP A 8 -32.26 -0.30 6.79
N ASN A 9 -33.20 -1.08 7.36
CA ASN A 9 -33.15 -1.45 8.78
C ASN A 9 -31.95 -2.33 9.16
N LYS A 10 -31.18 -2.86 8.20
CA LYS A 10 -30.07 -3.81 8.43
C LYS A 10 -28.75 -3.35 7.83
N ILE A 11 -28.75 -2.55 6.78
CA ILE A 11 -27.55 -2.17 6.04
C ILE A 11 -27.64 -0.70 5.63
N SER A 12 -26.55 0.03 5.88
CA SER A 12 -26.33 1.33 5.23
C SER A 12 -25.18 1.23 4.26
N SER A 13 -25.33 1.74 3.07
CA SER A 13 -24.26 1.78 2.09
C SER A 13 -24.21 3.10 1.34
N LEU A 14 -22.99 3.54 1.06
CA LEU A 14 -22.68 4.69 0.20
C LEU A 14 -21.82 4.18 -0.94
N LYS A 15 -22.19 4.53 -2.16
CA LYS A 15 -21.36 4.32 -3.35
C LYS A 15 -21.11 5.67 -4.02
N GLY A 16 -19.88 5.92 -4.39
CA GLY A 16 -19.49 7.14 -5.11
C GLY A 16 -18.57 6.80 -6.28
N LEU A 17 -18.76 7.51 -7.39
CA LEU A 17 -17.86 7.49 -8.55
C LEU A 17 -17.56 8.93 -8.95
N GLY A 18 -16.29 9.26 -9.11
CA GLY A 18 -15.90 10.60 -9.48
C GLY A 18 -14.38 10.72 -9.68
N LEU A 19 -13.91 11.96 -9.71
CA LEU A 19 -12.49 12.27 -9.82
C LEU A 19 -11.95 12.74 -8.47
N VAL A 20 -10.90 12.12 -7.99
CA VAL A 20 -10.14 12.56 -6.81
C VAL A 20 -8.72 12.88 -7.26
N GLY A 21 -8.34 14.16 -7.13
CA GLY A 21 -7.05 14.63 -7.66
C GLY A 21 -6.90 14.43 -9.18
N GLY A 22 -8.02 14.35 -9.92
CA GLY A 22 -8.03 14.07 -11.35
C GLY A 22 -7.84 12.59 -11.72
N ALA A 23 -7.99 11.67 -10.75
CA ALA A 23 -8.01 10.23 -11.00
C ALA A 23 -9.43 9.67 -10.83
N GLU A 24 -9.89 8.86 -11.76
CA GLU A 24 -11.14 8.13 -11.59
C GLU A 24 -11.06 7.29 -10.32
N THR A 25 -12.03 7.50 -9.43
CA THR A 25 -12.05 6.85 -8.13
C THR A 25 -13.46 6.40 -7.79
N LYS A 26 -13.59 5.13 -7.44
CA LYS A 26 -14.80 4.53 -6.91
C LYS A 26 -14.63 4.32 -5.41
N ILE A 27 -15.60 4.77 -4.65
CA ILE A 27 -15.65 4.61 -3.19
C ILE A 27 -16.91 3.82 -2.84
N MET A 28 -16.76 2.85 -1.95
CA MET A 28 -17.87 2.12 -1.37
C MET A 28 -17.68 2.04 0.14
N LEU A 29 -18.66 2.51 0.88
CA LEU A 29 -18.77 2.34 2.32
C LEU A 29 -19.99 1.46 2.60
N LYS A 30 -19.86 0.47 3.47
CA LYS A 30 -20.93 -0.42 3.88
C LYS A 30 -20.87 -0.67 5.38
N LYS A 31 -21.99 -0.49 6.05
CA LYS A 31 -22.19 -0.82 7.46
C LYS A 31 -23.43 -1.70 7.59
N ARG A 32 -23.31 -2.84 8.25
CA ARG A 32 -24.41 -3.70 8.66
C ARG A 32 -24.73 -3.44 10.13
N ILE A 33 -25.96 -3.72 10.55
CA ILE A 33 -26.32 -3.72 11.96
C ILE A 33 -25.38 -4.68 12.71
N ASN A 34 -24.97 -4.28 13.89
CA ASN A 34 -24.07 -5.04 14.76
C ASN A 34 -22.70 -5.40 14.12
N SER A 35 -22.26 -4.65 13.12
CA SER A 35 -20.92 -4.80 12.55
C SER A 35 -20.22 -3.46 12.37
N PHE A 36 -18.89 -3.48 12.37
CA PHE A 36 -18.10 -2.32 12.02
C PHE A 36 -18.16 -2.04 10.51
N PRO A 37 -18.00 -0.77 10.12
CA PRO A 37 -18.01 -0.41 8.71
C PRO A 37 -16.86 -1.05 7.92
N THR A 38 -17.10 -1.19 6.61
CA THR A 38 -16.06 -1.55 5.65
C THR A 38 -16.02 -0.49 4.55
N MET A 39 -14.83 -0.14 4.07
CA MET A 39 -14.66 0.83 3.00
C MET A 39 -13.72 0.28 1.92
N VAL A 40 -14.07 0.53 0.68
CA VAL A 40 -13.28 0.13 -0.49
C VAL A 40 -13.05 1.35 -1.36
N PHE A 41 -11.79 1.59 -1.73
CA PHE A 41 -11.42 2.51 -2.78
C PHE A 41 -10.84 1.73 -3.95
N LYS A 42 -11.24 2.12 -5.16
CA LYS A 42 -10.60 1.68 -6.40
C LYS A 42 -10.30 2.89 -7.24
N THR A 43 -9.07 3.05 -7.66
CA THR A 43 -8.66 4.20 -8.46
C THR A 43 -7.76 3.80 -9.63
N SER A 44 -7.89 4.52 -10.73
CA SER A 44 -7.00 4.39 -11.89
C SER A 44 -5.62 5.02 -11.66
N ASN A 45 -5.46 5.86 -10.62
CA ASN A 45 -4.18 6.49 -10.29
C ASN A 45 -4.03 6.69 -8.78
N GLY A 46 -3.38 5.73 -8.14
CA GLY A 46 -3.11 5.74 -6.70
C GLY A 46 -2.23 6.91 -6.25
N GLY A 47 -1.27 7.31 -7.06
CA GLY A 47 -0.42 8.46 -6.74
C GLY A 47 -1.22 9.76 -6.61
N LYS A 48 -2.13 10.03 -7.55
CA LYS A 48 -3.03 11.18 -7.49
C LYS A 48 -3.99 11.10 -6.29
N LEU A 49 -4.57 9.91 -6.04
CA LEU A 49 -5.44 9.69 -4.89
C LEU A 49 -4.72 9.98 -3.57
N LEU A 50 -3.54 9.37 -3.35
CA LEU A 50 -2.78 9.54 -2.12
C LEU A 50 -2.29 10.98 -1.91
N ASN A 51 -1.91 11.68 -2.99
CA ASN A 51 -1.57 13.10 -2.92
C ASN A 51 -2.79 13.97 -2.55
N ALA A 52 -3.93 13.74 -3.18
CA ALA A 52 -5.17 14.48 -2.90
C ALA A 52 -5.66 14.27 -1.46
N LEU A 53 -5.45 13.09 -0.90
CA LEU A 53 -5.75 12.75 0.50
C LEU A 53 -4.67 13.22 1.49
N GLY A 54 -3.58 13.87 1.02
CA GLY A 54 -2.51 14.39 1.86
C GLY A 54 -1.55 13.34 2.41
N PHE A 55 -1.57 12.09 1.92
CA PHE A 55 -0.70 11.04 2.42
C PHE A 55 0.73 11.16 1.91
N THR A 56 0.92 11.27 0.59
CA THR A 56 2.27 11.35 0.00
C THR A 56 2.24 11.90 -1.43
N LYS A 57 3.32 12.59 -1.80
CA LYS A 57 3.62 13.02 -3.17
C LYS A 57 4.64 12.09 -3.86
N ASN A 58 5.17 11.14 -3.13
CA ASN A 58 6.28 10.30 -3.57
C ASN A 58 5.84 9.06 -4.35
N ILE A 59 4.54 8.78 -4.42
CA ILE A 59 3.99 7.73 -5.29
C ILE A 59 3.43 8.40 -6.54
N LYS A 60 3.83 7.89 -7.69
CA LYS A 60 3.40 8.35 -9.01
C LYS A 60 2.66 7.24 -9.73
N SER A 61 1.55 7.62 -10.39
CA SER A 61 0.72 6.70 -11.19
C SER A 61 0.13 5.53 -10.39
N GLY A 62 -0.11 4.42 -11.04
CA GLY A 62 -0.53 3.13 -10.50
C GLY A 62 -2.03 2.99 -10.25
N GLU A 63 -2.59 1.93 -10.77
CA GLU A 63 -3.91 1.48 -10.31
C GLU A 63 -3.81 1.07 -8.84
N MET A 64 -4.84 1.37 -8.04
CA MET A 64 -4.82 1.03 -6.62
C MET A 64 -6.19 0.58 -6.13
N ASP A 65 -6.18 -0.55 -5.42
CA ASP A 65 -7.31 -1.09 -4.66
C ASP A 65 -6.98 -1.03 -3.17
N ILE A 66 -7.83 -0.36 -2.38
CA ILE A 66 -7.69 -0.25 -0.93
C ILE A 66 -8.96 -0.81 -0.29
N ASN A 67 -8.80 -1.81 0.56
CA ASN A 67 -9.89 -2.39 1.35
C ASN A 67 -9.63 -2.10 2.83
N ILE A 68 -10.58 -1.47 3.51
CA ILE A 68 -10.49 -1.08 4.91
C ILE A 68 -11.62 -1.76 5.68
N ASN A 69 -11.29 -2.39 6.79
CA ASN A 69 -12.23 -2.90 7.77
C ASN A 69 -12.00 -2.11 9.06
N PHE A 70 -12.95 -1.28 9.44
CA PHE A 70 -12.91 -0.56 10.70
C PHE A 70 -13.08 -1.54 11.86
N LEU A 71 -12.47 -1.23 12.98
CA LEU A 71 -12.46 -2.02 14.20
C LEU A 71 -13.08 -1.26 15.37
N ASP A 72 -13.50 -0.01 15.10
CA ASP A 72 -14.27 0.84 15.99
C ASP A 72 -15.33 1.65 15.20
N ASN A 73 -16.23 2.33 15.90
CA ASN A 73 -17.23 3.20 15.30
C ASN A 73 -16.73 4.63 15.07
N ASP A 74 -15.58 4.99 15.64
CA ASP A 74 -14.97 6.32 15.53
C ASP A 74 -14.01 6.43 14.36
N TYR A 75 -13.85 5.35 13.59
CA TYR A 75 -12.99 5.26 12.41
C TYR A 75 -11.50 5.53 12.68
N ASN A 76 -11.07 5.44 13.93
CA ASN A 76 -9.69 5.68 14.35
C ASN A 76 -8.84 4.41 14.38
N TYR A 77 -9.49 3.25 14.42
CA TYR A 77 -8.81 1.96 14.42
C TYR A 77 -9.33 1.09 13.27
N TYR A 78 -8.46 0.69 12.39
CA TYR A 78 -8.81 -0.15 11.24
C TYR A 78 -7.65 -1.00 10.77
N LYS A 79 -7.99 -2.09 10.09
CA LYS A 79 -7.06 -2.89 9.30
C LYS A 79 -7.37 -2.72 7.82
N GLY A 80 -6.32 -2.75 7.00
CA GLY A 80 -6.50 -2.56 5.56
C GLY A 80 -5.57 -3.43 4.74
N GLN A 81 -6.00 -3.67 3.51
CA GLN A 81 -5.18 -4.25 2.47
C GLN A 81 -5.10 -3.27 1.31
N ILE A 82 -3.89 -2.99 0.87
CA ILE A 82 -3.60 -2.14 -0.28
C ILE A 82 -2.96 -3.01 -1.34
N LYS A 83 -3.48 -2.94 -2.56
CA LYS A 83 -2.87 -3.53 -3.77
C LYS A 83 -2.67 -2.44 -4.79
N SER A 84 -1.51 -2.38 -5.39
CA SER A 84 -1.19 -1.43 -6.45
C SER A 84 -0.49 -2.12 -7.61
N LYS A 85 -0.64 -1.55 -8.81
CA LYS A 85 0.04 -2.02 -10.04
C LYS A 85 0.58 -0.82 -10.80
N LYS A 86 1.74 -0.99 -11.45
CA LYS A 86 2.33 -0.03 -12.39
C LYS A 86 2.51 1.37 -11.80
N PHE A 87 3.25 1.47 -10.70
CA PHE A 87 3.52 2.73 -10.01
C PHE A 87 5.01 2.97 -9.82
N SER A 88 5.39 4.22 -9.62
CA SER A 88 6.76 4.60 -9.27
C SER A 88 6.80 5.23 -7.88
N VAL A 89 7.91 5.00 -7.18
CA VAL A 89 8.23 5.65 -5.91
C VAL A 89 9.42 6.57 -6.14
N VAL A 90 9.20 7.87 -5.95
CA VAL A 90 10.18 8.94 -6.20
C VAL A 90 10.62 9.60 -4.89
N ASN A 91 11.75 10.32 -4.92
CA ASN A 91 12.23 11.10 -3.77
C ASN A 91 12.36 10.30 -2.48
N THR A 92 13.01 9.14 -2.56
CA THR A 92 13.20 8.23 -1.41
C THR A 92 14.69 8.03 -1.12
N PRO A 93 15.38 9.02 -0.52
CA PRO A 93 16.84 8.93 -0.25
C PRO A 93 17.19 7.70 0.60
N GLY A 94 16.32 7.26 1.52
CA GLY A 94 16.58 6.07 2.33
C GLY A 94 16.57 4.76 1.51
N ILE A 95 15.70 4.64 0.51
CA ILE A 95 15.69 3.48 -0.40
C ILE A 95 16.94 3.53 -1.29
N ILE A 96 17.28 4.70 -1.83
CA ILE A 96 18.46 4.90 -2.69
C ILE A 96 19.73 4.49 -1.94
N ASN A 97 19.91 4.95 -0.71
CA ASN A 97 21.09 4.62 0.11
C ASN A 97 21.16 3.13 0.44
N SER A 98 20.03 2.48 0.67
CA SER A 98 19.99 1.03 0.95
C SER A 98 20.25 0.19 -0.30
N LEU A 99 19.89 0.69 -1.48
CA LEU A 99 20.10 0.01 -2.76
C LEU A 99 21.49 0.26 -3.34
N SER A 100 22.16 1.35 -2.99
CA SER A 100 23.52 1.67 -3.47
C SER A 100 24.58 0.63 -3.04
N VAL A 101 24.29 -0.15 -1.99
CA VAL A 101 25.12 -1.28 -1.55
C VAL A 101 24.95 -2.52 -2.46
N LEU A 102 23.89 -2.56 -3.28
CA LEU A 102 23.59 -3.68 -4.16
C LEU A 102 24.00 -3.30 -5.59
N SER A 103 25.05 -3.89 -6.11
CA SER A 103 25.58 -3.65 -7.47
C SER A 103 24.66 -4.18 -8.57
N PHE A 104 23.45 -3.65 -8.71
CA PHE A 104 22.49 -4.08 -9.75
C PHE A 104 22.35 -3.05 -10.87
N SER A 105 22.29 -3.56 -12.11
CA SER A 105 22.08 -2.75 -13.31
C SER A 105 20.77 -1.94 -13.35
N GLY A 106 19.78 -2.30 -12.51
CA GLY A 106 18.52 -1.54 -12.33
C GLY A 106 18.64 -0.28 -11.48
N ILE A 107 19.79 -0.05 -10.83
CA ILE A 107 19.99 1.11 -9.93
C ILE A 107 20.20 2.42 -10.74
N ARG A 108 20.58 2.36 -12.00
CA ARG A 108 20.79 3.57 -12.81
C ARG A 108 19.56 4.48 -12.88
N SER A 109 18.37 3.92 -13.04
CA SER A 109 17.10 4.69 -13.05
C SER A 109 16.76 5.31 -11.70
N ILE A 110 17.27 4.73 -10.61
CA ILE A 110 17.09 5.24 -9.24
C ILE A 110 17.97 6.47 -9.02
N ILE A 111 19.19 6.44 -9.54
CA ILE A 111 20.19 7.53 -9.40
C ILE A 111 19.81 8.73 -10.25
N SER A 112 19.13 8.53 -11.39
CA SER A 112 18.69 9.61 -12.29
C SER A 112 17.52 10.46 -11.77
N GLY A 113 16.99 10.16 -10.57
CA GLY A 113 15.87 10.93 -9.98
C GLY A 113 14.48 10.56 -10.52
N GLU A 114 14.39 9.63 -11.47
CA GLU A 114 13.12 9.16 -12.05
C GLU A 114 12.32 8.29 -11.07
N GLY A 115 12.97 7.80 -10.02
CA GLY A 115 12.38 6.92 -9.02
C GLY A 115 12.47 5.44 -9.39
N VAL A 116 11.90 4.60 -8.54
CA VAL A 116 11.84 3.15 -8.71
C VAL A 116 10.46 2.77 -9.22
N TYR A 117 10.40 2.14 -10.39
CA TYR A 117 9.18 1.59 -10.95
C TYR A 117 8.89 0.20 -10.37
N PHE A 118 7.63 -0.04 -10.02
CA PHE A 118 7.14 -1.32 -9.53
C PHE A 118 5.92 -1.79 -10.34
N GLU A 119 5.96 -3.05 -10.75
CA GLU A 119 4.84 -3.72 -11.41
C GLU A 119 3.71 -4.03 -10.43
N LYS A 120 4.05 -4.40 -9.19
CA LYS A 120 3.11 -4.78 -8.16
C LYS A 120 3.53 -4.27 -6.79
N GLY A 121 2.55 -3.88 -5.99
CA GLY A 121 2.70 -3.58 -4.59
C GLY A 121 1.54 -4.14 -3.77
N GLU A 122 1.83 -4.72 -2.62
CA GLU A 122 0.86 -5.18 -1.65
C GLU A 122 1.26 -4.73 -0.25
N ALA A 123 0.29 -4.27 0.52
CA ALA A 123 0.52 -3.97 1.93
C ALA A 123 -0.68 -4.43 2.78
N ASN A 124 -0.39 -5.05 3.92
CA ASN A 124 -1.35 -5.25 4.99
C ASN A 124 -1.03 -4.26 6.10
N ILE A 125 -2.01 -3.47 6.49
CA ILE A 125 -1.84 -2.38 7.45
C ILE A 125 -2.80 -2.52 8.63
N TYR A 126 -2.34 -2.10 9.79
CA TYR A 126 -3.14 -1.76 10.96
C TYR A 126 -2.90 -0.29 11.26
N VAL A 127 -3.98 0.45 11.43
CA VAL A 127 -3.89 1.89 11.70
C VAL A 127 -4.61 2.19 13.00
N LYS A 128 -3.93 2.87 13.89
CA LYS A 128 -4.48 3.41 15.13
C LYS A 128 -3.84 4.76 15.42
N ASN A 129 -4.65 5.78 15.65
CA ASN A 129 -4.19 7.12 16.02
C ASN A 129 -3.07 7.62 15.08
N LYS A 130 -3.34 7.64 13.76
CA LYS A 130 -2.38 8.07 12.70
C LYS A 130 -1.05 7.31 12.65
N THR A 131 -0.95 6.19 13.37
CA THR A 131 0.19 5.27 13.29
C THR A 131 -0.20 4.08 12.42
N PHE A 132 0.53 3.91 11.33
CA PHE A 132 0.41 2.79 10.42
C PHE A 132 1.42 1.71 10.81
N LYS A 133 0.96 0.52 11.11
CA LYS A 133 1.79 -0.67 11.25
C LYS A 133 1.65 -1.50 9.98
N PHE A 134 2.75 -1.75 9.33
CA PHE A 134 2.83 -2.65 8.18
C PHE A 134 3.26 -4.03 8.67
N ASP A 135 2.35 -5.00 8.64
CA ASP A 135 2.69 -6.39 8.92
C ASP A 135 3.30 -7.05 7.68
N LYS A 136 2.89 -6.60 6.51
CA LYS A 136 3.43 -7.00 5.21
C LYS A 136 3.46 -5.77 4.30
N LEU A 137 4.62 -5.49 3.75
CA LEU A 137 4.80 -4.60 2.60
C LEU A 137 5.64 -5.36 1.59
N TYR A 138 5.12 -5.58 0.40
CA TYR A 138 5.80 -6.24 -0.70
C TYR A 138 5.71 -5.39 -1.95
N LEU A 139 6.84 -5.13 -2.59
CA LEU A 139 6.94 -4.39 -3.85
C LEU A 139 7.78 -5.23 -4.82
N SER A 140 7.37 -5.33 -6.06
CA SER A 140 8.13 -6.04 -7.10
C SER A 140 8.18 -5.28 -8.41
N SER A 141 9.34 -5.31 -9.04
CA SER A 141 9.60 -4.88 -10.41
C SER A 141 10.16 -6.06 -11.22
N ASP A 142 10.52 -5.85 -12.47
CA ASP A 142 11.15 -6.88 -13.31
C ASP A 142 12.53 -7.29 -12.79
N SER A 143 13.21 -6.43 -12.04
CA SER A 143 14.58 -6.63 -11.60
C SER A 143 14.75 -6.90 -10.12
N LEU A 144 13.85 -6.38 -9.27
CA LEU A 144 14.00 -6.46 -7.82
C LEU A 144 12.66 -6.66 -7.10
N GLY A 145 12.74 -7.31 -5.94
CA GLY A 145 11.66 -7.41 -4.97
C GLY A 145 12.07 -6.81 -3.64
N ILE A 146 11.14 -6.15 -2.97
CA ILE A 146 11.31 -5.57 -1.65
C ILE A 146 10.24 -6.18 -0.74
N ALA A 147 10.66 -6.70 0.41
CA ALA A 147 9.75 -7.13 1.45
C ALA A 147 10.10 -6.38 2.74
N ALA A 148 9.11 -5.79 3.41
CA ALA A 148 9.34 -5.02 4.61
C ALA A 148 8.17 -5.13 5.60
N LYS A 149 8.46 -4.83 6.87
CA LYS A 149 7.50 -4.62 7.95
C LYS A 149 7.94 -3.48 8.85
N GLY A 150 7.03 -2.88 9.59
CA GLY A 150 7.39 -1.80 10.51
C GLY A 150 6.28 -0.79 10.73
N ARG A 151 6.65 0.45 11.00
CA ARG A 151 5.70 1.49 11.39
C ARG A 151 5.99 2.82 10.69
N LEU A 152 4.93 3.56 10.41
CA LEU A 152 4.94 4.94 9.96
C LEU A 152 4.02 5.74 10.89
N ASN A 153 4.54 6.77 11.53
CA ASN A 153 3.74 7.70 12.32
C ASN A 153 3.64 9.04 11.59
N LEU A 154 2.44 9.42 11.19
CA LEU A 154 2.21 10.65 10.42
C LEU A 154 2.33 11.92 11.28
N GLU A 155 2.02 11.85 12.57
CA GLU A 155 2.15 13.01 13.48
C GLU A 155 3.59 13.32 13.78
N LYS A 156 4.36 12.28 14.15
CA LYS A 156 5.80 12.39 14.47
C LYS A 156 6.66 12.46 13.21
N LYS A 157 6.07 12.29 12.02
CA LYS A 157 6.79 12.20 10.73
C LYS A 157 7.94 11.20 10.78
N SER A 158 7.76 10.09 11.49
CA SER A 158 8.77 9.06 11.69
C SER A 158 8.42 7.78 10.95
N ILE A 159 9.44 7.11 10.43
CA ILE A 159 9.34 5.84 9.74
C ILE A 159 10.38 4.87 10.34
N ASP A 160 9.95 3.69 10.70
CA ASP A 160 10.77 2.56 11.14
C ASP A 160 10.33 1.32 10.36
N LEU A 161 11.03 1.03 9.28
CA LEU A 161 10.78 -0.14 8.43
C LEU A 161 12.03 -1.01 8.41
N LYS A 162 11.82 -2.31 8.60
CA LYS A 162 12.85 -3.35 8.47
C LYS A 162 12.45 -4.28 7.33
N GLY A 163 13.40 -4.62 6.48
CA GLY A 163 13.07 -5.43 5.31
C GLY A 163 14.30 -5.94 4.58
N SER A 164 14.04 -6.60 3.48
CA SER A 164 15.04 -7.12 2.55
C SER A 164 14.74 -6.68 1.14
N VAL A 165 15.80 -6.54 0.37
CA VAL A 165 15.75 -6.29 -1.08
C VAL A 165 16.51 -7.41 -1.76
N ALA A 166 15.93 -8.00 -2.79
CA ALA A 166 16.57 -9.07 -3.53
C ALA A 166 16.27 -8.94 -5.04
N PRO A 167 17.20 -9.38 -5.91
CA PRO A 167 16.93 -9.52 -7.34
C PRO A 167 15.80 -10.50 -7.56
N ILE A 168 14.85 -10.16 -8.46
CA ILE A 168 13.69 -11.03 -8.72
C ILE A 168 14.10 -12.41 -9.24
N LYS A 169 15.18 -12.50 -10.01
CA LYS A 169 15.74 -13.78 -10.51
C LYS A 169 16.23 -14.71 -9.41
N LEU A 170 16.58 -14.16 -8.23
CA LEU A 170 16.97 -14.96 -7.05
C LEU A 170 15.74 -15.37 -6.24
N ILE A 171 14.72 -14.52 -6.17
CA ILE A 171 13.48 -14.81 -5.42
C ILE A 171 12.77 -16.04 -6.00
N SER A 172 12.69 -16.18 -7.32
CA SER A 172 12.08 -17.34 -7.96
C SER A 172 12.83 -18.65 -7.68
N ARG A 173 14.13 -18.59 -7.42
CA ARG A 173 14.94 -19.75 -7.00
C ARG A 173 14.84 -20.03 -5.50
N ILE A 174 14.71 -19.00 -4.69
CA ILE A 174 14.65 -19.11 -3.21
C ILE A 174 13.28 -19.64 -2.77
N ILE A 175 12.19 -19.23 -3.42
CA ILE A 175 10.84 -19.73 -3.12
C ILE A 175 10.72 -21.25 -3.41
N SER A 176 11.49 -21.77 -4.36
CA SER A 176 11.52 -23.20 -4.68
C SER A 176 12.45 -24.03 -3.76
N VAL A 177 13.34 -23.38 -3.01
CA VAL A 177 14.41 -24.10 -2.25
C VAL A 177 14.27 -23.97 -0.73
N VAL A 178 13.52 -22.96 -0.20
CA VAL A 178 13.45 -22.71 1.24
C VAL A 178 12.01 -22.65 1.75
N PRO A 179 11.49 -23.73 2.34
CA PRO A 179 10.18 -23.73 3.01
C PRO A 179 10.08 -22.69 4.14
N ALA A 180 11.20 -22.31 4.75
CA ALA A 180 11.27 -21.37 5.88
C ALA A 180 10.99 -19.91 5.55
N ILE A 181 11.06 -19.47 4.29
CA ILE A 181 10.70 -18.10 3.91
C ILE A 181 9.17 -17.91 3.92
N GLY A 182 8.42 -18.98 3.68
CA GLY A 182 6.97 -19.01 3.87
C GLY A 182 6.59 -18.69 5.32
N GLU A 183 7.30 -19.19 6.30
CA GLU A 183 7.06 -18.90 7.73
C GLU A 183 7.48 -17.48 8.13
N LEU A 184 8.54 -16.93 7.55
CA LEU A 184 8.91 -15.52 7.72
C LEU A 184 7.90 -14.55 7.09
N LEU A 185 7.21 -14.98 6.04
CA LEU A 185 6.14 -14.21 5.38
C LEU A 185 4.75 -14.50 5.96
N THR A 186 4.56 -15.64 6.59
CA THR A 186 3.28 -16.06 7.20
C THR A 186 3.34 -16.15 8.73
N GLY A 187 4.56 -16.07 9.28
CA GLY A 187 4.79 -16.32 10.69
C GLY A 187 4.20 -15.27 11.61
N LEU A 188 3.15 -15.68 12.27
CA LEU A 188 3.03 -15.58 13.73
C LEU A 188 1.85 -16.48 14.14
N LYS A 189 2.16 -17.58 14.76
CA LYS A 189 1.28 -18.13 15.78
C LYS A 189 1.30 -17.21 16.97
#